data_483d3ecb263fb091764e564470315a0b
#
_entry.id   483d3ecb263fb091764e564470315a0b
#
_cell.length_a   1.000
_cell.length_b   1.000
_cell.length_c   1.000
_cell.angle_alpha   90.00
_cell.angle_beta   90.00
_cell.angle_gamma   90.00
#
_symmetry.space_group_name_H-M   'P 1'
#
loop_
_entity.id
_entity.type
_entity.pdbx_description
1 polymer ?
#
loop_
_entity_poly.entity_id
_entity_poly.type
_entity_poly.pdbx_seq_one_letter_code
_entity_poly.pdbx_strand_id
1 'polypeptide(L)' 'MAQYKVIQALKTQAEADKSKALMSLELLTENAVGIGDHTADDFLKDATKSLKLLASAEERLEIIEKYYGKNS' A
#
# COMPACT_ATOMS: atom_id res chain seq x y z
N MET A 1 25.69 9.54 -2.87
CA MET A 1 25.78 8.11 -2.59
C MET A 1 24.85 7.69 -1.47
N ALA A 2 25.09 8.21 -0.24
CA ALA A 2 24.20 7.85 0.87
C ALA A 2 22.77 8.29 0.57
N GLN A 3 22.59 9.45 -0.02
CA GLN A 3 21.29 9.96 -0.38
C GLN A 3 20.57 9.02 -1.36
N TYR A 4 21.34 8.52 -2.31
CA TYR A 4 20.76 7.60 -3.30
C TYR A 4 20.26 6.31 -2.65
N LYS A 5 21.05 5.79 -1.72
CA LYS A 5 20.65 4.56 -1.03
C LYS A 5 19.43 4.76 -0.16
N VAL A 6 19.30 5.94 0.44
CA VAL A 6 18.12 6.26 1.23
C VAL A 6 16.88 6.25 0.32
N ILE A 7 16.99 6.88 -0.84
CA ILE A 7 15.87 6.93 -1.78
C ILE A 7 15.51 5.52 -2.27
N GLN A 8 16.53 4.70 -2.53
CA GLN A 8 16.31 3.31 -2.93
C GLN A 8 15.54 2.56 -1.85
N ALA A 9 15.95 2.71 -0.61
CA ALA A 9 15.28 2.03 0.49
C ALA A 9 13.84 2.48 0.64
N LEU A 10 13.60 3.79 0.50
CA LEU A 10 12.25 4.32 0.60
C LEU A 10 11.37 3.81 -0.53
N LYS A 11 11.94 3.70 -1.71
CA LYS A 11 11.20 3.16 -2.85
C LYS A 11 10.83 1.71 -2.63
N THR A 12 11.79 0.92 -2.18
CA THR A 12 11.55 -0.50 -1.91
C THR A 12 10.48 -0.67 -0.84
N GLN A 13 10.54 0.16 0.20
CA GLN A 13 9.54 0.14 1.26
C GLN A 13 8.14 0.44 0.70
N ALA A 14 8.05 1.47 -0.14
CA ALA A 14 6.77 1.85 -0.71
C ALA A 14 6.23 0.77 -1.64
N GLU A 15 7.11 0.13 -2.40
CA GLU A 15 6.69 -0.96 -3.28
C GLU A 15 6.18 -2.14 -2.48
N ALA A 16 6.85 -2.45 -1.37
CA ALA A 16 6.41 -3.53 -0.50
C ALA A 16 5.06 -3.20 0.13
N ASP A 17 4.88 -1.96 0.56
CA ASP A 17 3.61 -1.53 1.15
C ASP A 17 2.49 -1.62 0.13
N LYS A 18 2.78 -1.25 -1.12
CA LYS A 18 1.79 -1.32 -2.19
C LYS A 18 1.36 -2.76 -2.43
N SER A 19 2.33 -3.66 -2.52
CA SER A 19 2.03 -5.08 -2.73
C SER A 19 1.22 -5.65 -1.58
N LYS A 20 1.60 -5.29 -0.36
CA LYS A 20 0.90 -5.76 0.83
C LYS A 20 -0.54 -5.26 0.83
N ALA A 21 -0.74 -4.00 0.48
CA ALA A 21 -2.08 -3.42 0.48
C ALA A 21 -2.96 -4.08 -0.58
N LEU A 22 -2.41 -4.29 -1.77
CA LEU A 22 -3.16 -4.92 -2.84
C LEU A 22 -3.55 -6.36 -2.48
N MET A 23 -2.61 -7.08 -1.88
CA MET A 23 -2.89 -8.44 -1.44
C MET A 23 -3.98 -8.46 -0.38
N SER A 24 -3.89 -7.54 0.59
CA SER A 24 -4.88 -7.46 1.65
C SER A 24 -6.27 -7.17 1.09
N LEU A 25 -6.35 -6.21 0.16
CA LEU A 25 -7.63 -5.86 -0.44
C LEU A 25 -8.20 -7.03 -1.23
N GLU A 26 -7.35 -7.75 -1.93
CA GLU A 26 -7.79 -8.90 -2.69
C GLU A 26 -8.35 -9.99 -1.78
N LEU A 27 -7.62 -10.28 -0.70
CA LEU A 27 -8.08 -11.29 0.25
C LEU A 27 -9.39 -10.89 0.91
N LEU A 28 -9.51 -9.61 1.28
CA LEU A 28 -10.74 -9.12 1.90
C LEU A 28 -11.91 -9.20 0.91
N THR A 29 -11.66 -8.87 -0.35
CA THR A 29 -12.69 -8.92 -1.37
C THR A 29 -13.17 -10.35 -1.59
N GLU A 30 -12.24 -11.29 -1.64
CA GLU A 30 -12.58 -12.69 -1.87
C GLU A 30 -13.34 -13.29 -0.70
N ASN A 31 -13.08 -12.80 0.50
CA ASN A 31 -13.70 -13.33 1.70
C ASN A 31 -14.94 -12.56 2.14
N ALA A 32 -15.38 -11.62 1.33
CA ALA A 32 -16.54 -10.81 1.68
C ALA A 32 -17.81 -11.65 1.72
N VAL A 33 -17.88 -12.66 0.89
CA VAL A 33 -19.04 -13.55 0.84
C VAL A 33 -19.03 -14.45 2.06
N GLY A 34 -20.14 -14.49 2.77
CA GLY A 34 -20.26 -15.38 3.92
C GLY A 34 -19.85 -14.75 5.23
N ILE A 35 -19.55 -13.48 5.24
CA ILE A 35 -19.21 -12.79 6.47
C ILE A 35 -20.47 -12.56 7.28
N GLY A 36 -20.41 -12.85 8.58
CA GLY A 36 -21.52 -12.65 9.47
C GLY A 36 -21.80 -11.17 9.72
N ASP A 37 -22.95 -10.91 10.31
CA ASP A 37 -23.42 -9.54 10.50
C ASP A 37 -22.46 -8.68 11.30
N HIS A 38 -21.99 -9.21 12.42
CA HIS A 38 -21.18 -8.41 13.33
C HIS A 38 -19.78 -8.16 12.81
N THR A 39 -19.37 -8.88 11.78
CA THR A 39 -18.02 -8.73 11.24
C THR A 39 -17.95 -7.73 10.09
N ALA A 40 -19.10 -7.23 9.63
CA ALA A 40 -19.11 -6.30 8.52
C ALA A 40 -18.33 -5.03 8.82
N ASP A 41 -18.51 -4.47 10.02
CA ASP A 41 -17.81 -3.26 10.40
C ASP A 41 -16.31 -3.50 10.52
N ASP A 42 -15.93 -4.64 11.09
CA ASP A 42 -14.51 -4.99 11.22
C ASP A 42 -13.90 -5.18 9.84
N PHE A 43 -14.65 -5.80 8.96
CA PHE A 43 -14.22 -6.04 7.59
C PHE A 43 -13.95 -4.73 6.86
N LEU A 44 -14.89 -3.79 6.99
CA LEU A 44 -14.74 -2.48 6.36
C LEU A 44 -13.59 -1.69 6.97
N LYS A 45 -13.38 -1.85 8.26
CA LYS A 45 -12.28 -1.18 8.93
C LYS A 45 -10.94 -1.68 8.36
N ASP A 46 -10.81 -2.98 8.20
CA ASP A 46 -9.60 -3.56 7.65
C ASP A 46 -9.40 -3.15 6.19
N ALA A 47 -10.48 -3.14 5.43
CA ALA A 47 -10.42 -2.74 4.03
C ALA A 47 -10.00 -1.28 3.91
N THR A 48 -10.54 -0.42 4.78
CA THR A 48 -10.18 0.98 4.78
C THR A 48 -8.71 1.17 5.11
N LYS A 49 -8.21 0.41 6.08
CA LYS A 49 -6.80 0.47 6.45
C LYS A 49 -5.91 0.08 5.26
N SER A 50 -6.29 -0.98 4.56
CA SER A 50 -5.52 -1.42 3.40
C SER A 50 -5.57 -0.39 2.28
N LEU A 51 -6.72 0.22 2.07
CA LEU A 51 -6.85 1.24 1.03
C LEU A 51 -6.00 2.46 1.34
N LYS A 52 -5.96 2.87 2.61
CA LYS A 52 -5.12 4.00 3.01
C LYS A 52 -3.65 3.68 2.83
N LEU A 53 -3.25 2.44 3.10
CA LEU A 53 -1.88 2.03 2.90
C LEU A 53 -1.53 2.07 1.41
N LEU A 54 -2.46 1.62 0.56
CA LEU A 54 -2.26 1.65 -0.88
C LEU A 54 -2.10 3.08 -1.38
N ALA A 55 -2.99 3.97 -0.94
CA ALA A 55 -2.93 5.36 -1.35
C ALA A 55 -1.60 5.99 -0.91
N SER A 56 -1.19 5.71 0.32
CA SER A 56 0.08 6.24 0.83
C SER A 56 1.26 5.72 0.02
N ALA A 57 1.25 4.42 -0.29
CA ALA A 57 2.36 3.82 -1.04
C ALA A 57 2.46 4.40 -2.43
N GLU A 58 1.33 4.54 -3.11
CA GLU A 58 1.34 5.08 -4.46
C GLU A 58 1.76 6.54 -4.47
N GLU A 59 1.31 7.31 -3.48
CA GLU A 59 1.72 8.70 -3.38
C GLU A 59 3.21 8.83 -3.15
N ARG A 60 3.76 7.98 -2.28
CA ARG A 60 5.20 8.01 -2.02
C ARG A 60 6.00 7.64 -3.25
N LEU A 61 5.54 6.64 -4.01
CA LEU A 61 6.22 6.24 -5.24
C LEU A 61 6.17 7.35 -6.27
N GLU A 62 5.04 8.03 -6.35
CA GLU A 62 4.89 9.13 -7.30
C GLU A 62 5.84 10.28 -6.96
N ILE A 63 5.95 10.61 -5.67
CA ILE A 63 6.84 11.66 -5.22
C ILE A 63 8.30 11.29 -5.51
N ILE A 64 8.66 10.05 -5.22
CA ILE A 64 10.03 9.59 -5.48
C ILE A 64 10.34 9.68 -6.97
N GLU A 65 9.41 9.26 -7.79
CA GLU A 65 9.63 9.32 -9.23
C GLU A 65 9.74 10.77 -9.71
N LYS A 66 8.90 11.63 -9.18
CA LYS A 66 8.87 13.01 -9.59
C LYS A 66 10.18 13.74 -9.29
N TYR A 67 10.73 13.51 -8.11
CA TYR A 67 11.89 14.27 -7.66
C TYR A 67 13.22 13.55 -7.85
N TYR A 68 13.21 12.24 -7.96
CA TYR A 68 14.44 11.46 -8.01
C TYR A 68 14.49 10.47 -9.18
N GLY A 69 13.40 10.28 -9.87
CA GLY A 69 13.33 9.27 -10.93
C GLY A 69 14.17 9.61 -12.14
N LYS A 70 14.29 10.88 -12.43
CA LYS A 70 14.98 11.32 -13.64
C LYS A 70 16.48 11.18 -13.55
N ASN A 71 16.98 10.94 -12.38
CA ASN A 71 18.41 10.83 -12.18
C ASN A 71 18.92 9.40 -12.22
N SER A 72 18.04 8.48 -12.45
CA SER A 72 18.41 7.07 -12.51
C SER A 72 18.83 6.65 -13.90
#